data_8935d1c2354598e5b3fce81ed08af646
#
_entry.id   8935d1c2354598e5b3fce81ed08af646
#
_cell.length_a   1.000
_cell.length_b   1.000
_cell.length_c   1.000
_cell.angle_alpha   90.00
_cell.angle_beta   90.00
_cell.angle_gamma   90.00
#
_symmetry.space_group_name_H-M   'P 1'
#
loop_
_entity.id
_entity.type
_entity.pdbx_description
1 polymer ?
#
loop_
_entity_poly.entity_id
_entity_poly.type
_entity_poly.pdbx_seq_one_letter_code
_entity_poly.pdbx_strand_id
1 'polypeptide(L)'
;GIGVYGVSQGQLQYLANTAPVPAGQKIQNQQVVYQGNVLGTVTVDASSPASNNSRNVLFIVQGNNIPQFYWTVYAFGNGTLDAWVVTGGRFSPPITGLPQLIKFGDNDKSVGTPSTAKKIVCVGAYVSKNSWVDSNGTTQAQPSICGGNPPQVAELSCFSSHGPTRDGRTKPDFTAPGEAIVSALSSGYTNAPAAHVLQGGGLQKQQGTSQASPHVTGIVALMLQRNKFLTYENVVSLLS
;
A
#
# COMPACT_ATOMS: atom_id res chain seq x y z
N GLY A 1 -7.55 12.71 16.37
CA GLY A 1 -6.75 12.13 17.44
C GLY A 1 -6.45 10.66 17.23
N ILE A 2 -5.67 10.08 18.12
CA ILE A 2 -5.29 8.66 18.09
C ILE A 2 -5.70 8.03 19.41
N GLY A 3 -6.36 6.86 19.32
CA GLY A 3 -6.70 6.00 20.44
C GLY A 3 -5.86 4.72 20.43
N VAL A 4 -5.63 4.13 21.60
CA VAL A 4 -4.87 2.90 21.78
C VAL A 4 -5.68 1.87 22.52
N TYR A 5 -5.66 0.63 22.01
CA TYR A 5 -6.28 -0.52 22.63
C TYR A 5 -5.25 -1.64 22.82
N GLY A 6 -5.28 -2.29 23.97
CA GLY A 6 -4.56 -3.51 24.26
C GLY A 6 -5.47 -4.73 24.19
N VAL A 7 -4.88 -5.92 24.12
CA VAL A 7 -5.62 -7.19 24.24
C VAL A 7 -5.40 -7.74 25.65
N SER A 8 -6.48 -7.96 26.38
CA SER A 8 -6.45 -8.60 27.70
C SER A 8 -7.49 -9.72 27.71
N GLN A 9 -7.07 -10.95 28.04
CA GLN A 9 -7.92 -12.15 28.07
C GLN A 9 -8.72 -12.37 26.76
N GLY A 10 -8.10 -12.07 25.60
CA GLY A 10 -8.74 -12.20 24.29
C GLY A 10 -9.73 -11.09 23.95
N GLN A 11 -9.89 -10.07 24.82
CA GLN A 11 -10.76 -8.92 24.57
C GLN A 11 -9.93 -7.65 24.39
N LEU A 12 -10.42 -6.77 23.52
CA LEU A 12 -9.83 -5.45 23.34
C LEU A 12 -10.27 -4.51 24.47
N GLN A 13 -9.27 -3.95 25.16
CA GLN A 13 -9.45 -2.99 26.22
C GLN A 13 -8.91 -1.62 25.77
N TYR A 14 -9.72 -0.59 25.90
CA TYR A 14 -9.26 0.79 25.73
C TYR A 14 -8.23 1.14 26.79
N LEU A 15 -7.12 1.73 26.37
CA LEU A 15 -6.01 2.08 27.25
C LEU A 15 -5.85 3.61 27.40
N ALA A 16 -5.69 4.30 26.28
CA ALA A 16 -5.39 5.73 26.26
C ALA A 16 -5.76 6.37 24.92
N ASN A 17 -5.82 7.70 24.88
CA ASN A 17 -5.96 8.47 23.65
C ASN A 17 -5.24 9.82 23.76
N THR A 18 -5.00 10.45 22.60
CA THR A 18 -4.63 11.86 22.54
C THR A 18 -5.89 12.74 22.64
N ALA A 19 -5.72 14.01 23.00
CA ALA A 19 -6.76 14.99 22.74
C ALA A 19 -7.00 15.14 21.22
N PRO A 20 -8.22 15.52 20.79
CA PRO A 20 -8.47 15.89 19.40
C PRO A 20 -7.57 17.07 18.99
N VAL A 21 -7.01 17.00 17.80
CA VAL A 21 -6.21 18.09 17.23
C VAL A 21 -7.09 18.88 16.26
N PRO A 22 -7.38 20.15 16.55
CA PRO A 22 -8.20 21.00 15.70
C PRO A 22 -7.58 21.20 14.31
N ALA A 23 -8.43 21.47 13.34
CA ALA A 23 -7.98 21.86 12.00
C ALA A 23 -7.06 23.10 12.07
N GLY A 24 -5.96 23.06 11.32
CA GLY A 24 -4.92 24.10 11.34
C GLY A 24 -3.88 23.94 12.44
N GLN A 25 -4.01 22.93 13.29
CA GLN A 25 -3.07 22.66 14.38
C GLN A 25 -2.27 21.37 14.18
N LYS A 26 -1.24 21.22 15.03
CA LYS A 26 -0.36 20.06 15.04
C LYS A 26 0.05 19.73 16.47
N ILE A 27 0.09 18.46 16.80
CA ILE A 27 0.86 17.93 17.93
C ILE A 27 1.99 17.08 17.37
N GLN A 28 3.16 17.10 18.03
CA GLN A 28 4.33 16.38 17.56
C GLN A 28 5.00 15.63 18.70
N ASN A 29 5.31 14.36 18.45
CA ASN A 29 6.01 13.47 19.38
C ASN A 29 5.37 13.43 20.80
N GLN A 30 4.04 13.57 20.87
CA GLN A 30 3.32 13.45 22.13
C GLN A 30 3.37 12.00 22.61
N GLN A 31 3.80 11.80 23.85
CA GLN A 31 3.76 10.48 24.46
C GLN A 31 2.33 10.07 24.78
N VAL A 32 2.00 8.82 24.48
CA VAL A 32 0.78 8.15 24.91
C VAL A 32 1.15 7.24 26.07
N VAL A 33 0.58 7.52 27.24
CA VAL A 33 0.95 6.86 28.50
C VAL A 33 -0.25 6.12 29.06
N TYR A 34 -0.03 4.89 29.55
CA TYR A 34 -1.02 4.10 30.28
C TYR A 34 -0.37 3.51 31.52
N GLN A 35 -0.96 3.77 32.70
CA GLN A 35 -0.47 3.30 34.00
C GLN A 35 1.04 3.59 34.23
N GLY A 36 1.49 4.79 33.84
CA GLY A 36 2.90 5.20 33.96
C GLY A 36 3.85 4.68 32.86
N ASN A 37 3.39 3.81 31.96
CA ASN A 37 4.20 3.27 30.88
C ASN A 37 3.93 4.02 29.57
N VAL A 38 4.98 4.39 28.86
CA VAL A 38 4.87 4.97 27.51
C VAL A 38 4.57 3.86 26.51
N LEU A 39 3.39 3.90 25.91
CA LEU A 39 2.97 2.96 24.85
C LEU A 39 3.61 3.30 23.51
N GLY A 40 3.81 4.56 23.24
CA GLY A 40 4.41 5.10 22.04
C GLY A 40 4.34 6.62 21.99
N THR A 41 4.87 7.21 20.94
CA THR A 41 4.74 8.63 20.62
C THR A 41 3.91 8.82 19.38
N VAL A 42 3.13 9.89 19.34
CA VAL A 42 2.26 10.20 18.21
C VAL A 42 2.47 11.63 17.71
N THR A 43 2.38 11.79 16.41
CA THR A 43 2.26 13.08 15.74
C THR A 43 0.93 13.11 15.01
N VAL A 44 0.16 14.16 15.20
CA VAL A 44 -1.04 14.44 14.41
C VAL A 44 -0.86 15.80 13.78
N ASP A 45 -0.75 15.86 12.48
CA ASP A 45 -0.57 17.09 11.73
C ASP A 45 -1.82 17.39 10.90
N ALA A 46 -2.65 18.30 11.39
CA ALA A 46 -3.82 18.84 10.73
C ALA A 46 -3.59 20.27 10.25
N SER A 47 -2.32 20.72 10.17
CA SER A 47 -1.97 22.10 9.82
C SER A 47 -2.11 22.42 8.34
N SER A 48 -2.12 21.39 7.47
CA SER A 48 -2.27 21.60 6.03
C SER A 48 -3.58 22.33 5.70
N PRO A 49 -3.54 23.35 4.84
CA PRO A 49 -4.76 24.04 4.42
C PRO A 49 -5.68 23.10 3.65
N ALA A 50 -6.97 23.39 3.68
CA ALA A 50 -7.92 22.65 2.87
C ALA A 50 -7.65 22.88 1.37
N SER A 51 -7.72 21.80 0.60
CA SER A 51 -7.56 21.81 -0.86
C SER A 51 -8.69 20.99 -1.49
N ASN A 52 -9.31 21.51 -2.53
CA ASN A 52 -10.43 20.84 -3.21
C ASN A 52 -11.54 20.37 -2.25
N ASN A 53 -11.93 21.21 -1.29
CA ASN A 53 -12.87 20.91 -0.21
C ASN A 53 -12.45 19.72 0.67
N SER A 54 -11.21 19.32 0.64
CA SER A 54 -10.66 18.24 1.45
C SER A 54 -9.45 18.73 2.26
N ARG A 55 -9.29 18.18 3.45
CA ARG A 55 -8.15 18.44 4.31
C ARG A 55 -7.34 17.16 4.47
N ASN A 56 -6.04 17.26 4.30
CA ASN A 56 -5.11 16.19 4.64
C ASN A 56 -4.71 16.28 6.10
N VAL A 57 -4.71 15.15 6.78
CA VAL A 57 -4.21 15.01 8.15
C VAL A 57 -3.22 13.85 8.15
N LEU A 58 -2.02 14.11 8.65
CA LEU A 58 -0.99 13.09 8.80
C LEU A 58 -1.01 12.57 10.24
N PHE A 59 -1.03 11.25 10.37
CA PHE A 59 -0.90 10.54 11.63
C PHE A 59 0.40 9.71 11.60
N ILE A 60 1.25 9.88 12.60
CA ILE A 60 2.47 9.08 12.77
C ILE A 60 2.44 8.48 14.17
N VAL A 61 2.69 7.17 14.26
CA VAL A 61 2.84 6.44 15.52
C VAL A 61 4.22 5.81 15.53
N GLN A 62 4.98 6.05 16.59
CA GLN A 62 6.35 5.57 16.75
C GLN A 62 6.58 4.97 18.15
N GLY A 63 7.41 3.93 18.23
CA GLY A 63 7.80 3.29 19.48
C GLY A 63 8.17 1.82 19.29
N ASN A 64 8.85 1.23 20.25
CA ASN A 64 9.34 -0.14 20.19
C ASN A 64 8.23 -1.19 20.38
N ASN A 65 7.13 -0.83 21.05
CA ASN A 65 6.04 -1.75 21.40
C ASN A 65 4.79 -1.56 20.54
N ILE A 66 4.89 -0.81 19.43
CA ILE A 66 3.75 -0.52 18.55
C ILE A 66 2.99 -1.79 18.13
N PRO A 67 3.65 -2.90 17.74
CA PRO A 67 2.96 -4.12 17.31
C PRO A 67 2.14 -4.83 18.39
N GLN A 68 2.35 -4.49 19.66
CA GLN A 68 1.60 -5.09 20.78
C GLN A 68 0.23 -4.46 21.01
N PHE A 69 -0.06 -3.35 20.34
CA PHE A 69 -1.27 -2.57 20.52
C PHE A 69 -2.00 -2.33 19.20
N TYR A 70 -3.32 -2.10 19.30
CA TYR A 70 -4.12 -1.59 18.20
C TYR A 70 -4.22 -0.08 18.31
N TRP A 71 -3.80 0.61 17.27
CA TRP A 71 -3.84 2.07 17.17
C TRP A 71 -5.02 2.47 16.28
N THR A 72 -5.89 3.32 16.78
CA THR A 72 -7.08 3.78 16.06
C THR A 72 -6.96 5.27 15.78
N VAL A 73 -7.34 5.64 14.57
CA VAL A 73 -7.54 7.05 14.21
C VAL A 73 -9.00 7.39 14.43
N TYR A 74 -9.27 8.50 15.09
CA TYR A 74 -10.63 8.99 15.24
C TYR A 74 -10.75 10.45 14.78
N ALA A 75 -11.92 10.79 14.22
CA ALA A 75 -12.26 12.12 13.76
C ALA A 75 -13.62 12.52 14.31
N PHE A 76 -13.80 13.82 14.57
CA PHE A 76 -15.06 14.43 14.93
C PHE A 76 -15.43 15.48 13.91
N GLY A 77 -16.72 15.61 13.60
CA GLY A 77 -17.27 16.58 12.66
C GLY A 77 -18.20 15.97 11.65
N ASN A 78 -18.66 16.78 10.72
CA ASN A 78 -19.49 16.36 9.60
C ASN A 78 -18.64 16.16 8.36
N GLY A 79 -18.81 15.04 7.66
CA GLY A 79 -18.11 14.74 6.42
C GLY A 79 -17.72 13.26 6.30
N THR A 80 -16.93 12.97 5.28
CA THR A 80 -16.36 11.64 5.03
C THR A 80 -14.87 11.66 5.30
N LEU A 81 -14.36 10.59 5.90
CA LEU A 81 -12.95 10.35 6.14
C LEU A 81 -12.51 9.13 5.34
N ASP A 82 -11.51 9.30 4.49
CA ASP A 82 -10.75 8.20 3.94
C ASP A 82 -9.35 8.22 4.59
N ALA A 83 -8.84 7.05 4.98
CA ALA A 83 -7.53 6.93 5.61
C ALA A 83 -6.70 5.86 4.90
N TRP A 84 -5.39 6.13 4.73
CA TRP A 84 -4.45 5.21 4.12
C TRP A 84 -3.24 5.02 5.02
N VAL A 85 -2.78 3.78 5.13
CA VAL A 85 -1.48 3.48 5.73
C VAL A 85 -0.40 3.61 4.66
N VAL A 86 0.51 4.54 4.83
CA VAL A 86 1.59 4.82 3.86
C VAL A 86 2.79 3.92 4.11
N THR A 87 3.11 3.66 5.37
CA THR A 87 4.27 2.84 5.76
C THR A 87 4.11 2.27 7.17
N GLY A 88 4.81 1.18 7.44
CA GLY A 88 4.99 0.64 8.78
C GLY A 88 3.87 -0.23 9.31
N GLY A 89 2.79 -0.44 8.58
CA GLY A 89 1.69 -1.27 9.07
C GLY A 89 0.57 -1.44 8.05
N ARG A 90 -0.55 -1.94 8.52
CA ARG A 90 -1.79 -2.07 7.74
C ARG A 90 -2.99 -1.86 8.67
N PHE A 91 -4.12 -1.49 8.11
CA PHE A 91 -5.38 -1.57 8.85
C PHE A 91 -5.70 -3.03 9.17
N SER A 92 -6.22 -3.25 10.37
CA SER A 92 -6.64 -4.59 10.78
C SER A 92 -7.85 -5.05 9.98
N PRO A 93 -7.96 -6.35 9.65
CA PRO A 93 -9.24 -6.94 9.27
C PRO A 93 -10.23 -6.85 10.45
N PRO A 94 -11.53 -7.10 10.22
CA PRO A 94 -12.54 -7.11 11.26
C PRO A 94 -12.13 -8.00 12.45
N ILE A 95 -12.29 -7.47 13.67
CA ILE A 95 -12.01 -8.18 14.91
C ILE A 95 -13.34 -8.37 15.65
N THR A 96 -13.64 -9.60 16.02
CA THR A 96 -14.87 -9.95 16.73
C THR A 96 -14.91 -9.28 18.11
N GLY A 97 -16.07 -8.76 18.49
CA GLY A 97 -16.28 -8.15 19.81
C GLY A 97 -15.95 -6.67 19.93
N LEU A 98 -15.53 -6.01 18.84
CA LEU A 98 -15.34 -4.55 18.85
C LEU A 98 -16.63 -3.78 18.61
N PRO A 99 -16.72 -2.53 19.14
CA PRO A 99 -17.85 -1.66 18.87
C PRO A 99 -18.04 -1.43 17.35
N GLN A 100 -19.28 -1.43 16.88
CA GLN A 100 -19.62 -1.20 15.47
C GLN A 100 -19.15 0.15 14.90
N LEU A 101 -18.75 1.08 15.76
CA LEU A 101 -18.19 2.38 15.37
C LEU A 101 -16.77 2.29 14.81
N ILE A 102 -16.06 1.18 15.08
CA ILE A 102 -14.70 0.99 14.55
C ILE A 102 -14.81 0.41 13.14
N LYS A 103 -14.29 1.16 12.16
CA LYS A 103 -14.14 0.72 10.79
C LYS A 103 -12.77 0.07 10.62
N PHE A 104 -12.74 -1.01 9.87
CA PHE A 104 -11.54 -1.74 9.53
C PHE A 104 -11.10 -1.41 8.10
N GLY A 105 -9.86 -1.78 7.76
CA GLY A 105 -9.34 -1.57 6.43
C GLY A 105 -10.00 -2.47 5.40
N ASP A 106 -10.14 -1.94 4.22
CA ASP A 106 -10.49 -2.64 3.00
C ASP A 106 -9.44 -2.36 1.91
N ASN A 107 -9.66 -2.82 0.69
CA ASN A 107 -8.77 -2.57 -0.43
C ASN A 107 -9.26 -1.42 -1.34
N ASP A 108 -10.40 -0.83 -1.04
CA ASP A 108 -10.98 0.23 -1.86
C ASP A 108 -10.14 1.51 -1.79
N LYS A 109 -10.11 2.24 -2.90
CA LYS A 109 -9.41 3.53 -3.01
C LYS A 109 -7.94 3.47 -2.62
N SER A 110 -7.29 2.31 -2.76
CA SER A 110 -5.88 2.14 -2.40
C SER A 110 -4.89 2.60 -3.48
N VAL A 111 -5.38 3.05 -4.64
CA VAL A 111 -4.54 3.67 -5.66
C VAL A 111 -3.99 5.00 -5.16
N GLY A 112 -2.66 5.07 -5.07
CA GLY A 112 -1.94 6.25 -4.56
C GLY A 112 -1.60 7.28 -5.65
N THR A 113 -1.04 8.41 -5.22
CA THR A 113 -0.43 9.41 -6.12
C THR A 113 0.94 8.92 -6.62
N PRO A 114 1.32 9.26 -7.87
CA PRO A 114 0.63 10.13 -8.84
C PRO A 114 -0.45 9.45 -9.68
N SER A 115 -0.69 8.14 -9.52
CA SER A 115 -1.60 7.35 -10.38
C SER A 115 -3.06 7.82 -10.33
N THR A 116 -3.44 8.56 -9.29
CA THR A 116 -4.76 9.20 -9.17
C THR A 116 -4.92 10.45 -10.04
N ALA A 117 -3.89 10.92 -10.74
CA ALA A 117 -4.02 12.04 -11.66
C ALA A 117 -4.90 11.69 -12.87
N LYS A 118 -5.51 12.72 -13.49
CA LYS A 118 -6.56 12.51 -14.53
C LYS A 118 -6.03 11.90 -15.82
N LYS A 119 -4.81 12.25 -16.24
CA LYS A 119 -4.22 11.84 -17.52
C LYS A 119 -2.92 11.08 -17.33
N ILE A 120 -2.91 10.16 -16.38
CA ILE A 120 -1.81 9.23 -16.13
C ILE A 120 -2.36 7.81 -16.29
N VAL A 121 -1.64 6.99 -17.04
CA VAL A 121 -1.90 5.55 -17.15
C VAL A 121 -1.52 4.90 -15.83
N CYS A 122 -2.50 4.37 -15.14
CA CYS A 122 -2.34 3.66 -13.87
C CYS A 122 -2.35 2.15 -14.14
N VAL A 123 -1.31 1.46 -13.69
CA VAL A 123 -1.11 0.04 -13.97
C VAL A 123 -1.19 -0.76 -12.68
N GLY A 124 -2.09 -1.72 -12.63
CA GLY A 124 -2.14 -2.76 -11.62
C GLY A 124 -1.20 -3.92 -11.96
N ALA A 125 -1.06 -4.87 -11.06
CA ALA A 125 -0.18 -6.02 -11.21
C ALA A 125 -0.97 -7.33 -11.23
N TYR A 126 -0.58 -8.26 -12.10
CA TYR A 126 -1.05 -9.64 -12.04
C TYR A 126 0.12 -10.63 -11.96
N VAL A 127 -0.19 -11.85 -11.54
CA VAL A 127 0.77 -12.95 -11.39
C VAL A 127 1.11 -13.52 -12.76
N SER A 128 2.34 -13.36 -13.22
CA SER A 128 2.81 -13.91 -14.49
C SER A 128 3.46 -15.27 -14.36
N LYS A 129 4.03 -15.56 -13.19
CA LYS A 129 4.56 -16.88 -12.81
C LYS A 129 4.56 -17.03 -11.29
N ASN A 130 4.57 -18.25 -10.80
CA ASN A 130 4.58 -18.57 -9.38
C ASN A 130 5.77 -19.44 -8.94
N SER A 131 6.73 -19.69 -9.82
CA SER A 131 7.95 -20.43 -9.49
C SER A 131 9.11 -20.07 -10.41
N TRP A 132 10.33 -20.32 -9.96
CA TRP A 132 11.58 -20.15 -10.70
C TRP A 132 12.66 -21.07 -10.15
N VAL A 133 13.76 -21.27 -10.90
CA VAL A 133 14.93 -21.98 -10.43
C VAL A 133 15.99 -20.95 -10.00
N ASP A 134 16.43 -21.03 -8.74
CA ASP A 134 17.41 -20.11 -8.17
C ASP A 134 18.86 -20.44 -8.60
N SER A 135 19.81 -19.62 -8.16
CA SER A 135 21.23 -19.77 -8.49
C SER A 135 21.85 -21.08 -7.98
N ASN A 136 21.24 -21.75 -7.02
CA ASN A 136 21.66 -23.03 -6.47
C ASN A 136 21.01 -24.23 -7.18
N GLY A 137 20.19 -23.98 -8.20
CA GLY A 137 19.43 -25.03 -8.89
C GLY A 137 18.16 -25.48 -8.13
N THR A 138 17.77 -24.78 -7.07
CA THR A 138 16.56 -25.11 -6.29
C THR A 138 15.34 -24.43 -6.89
N THR A 139 14.27 -25.19 -7.07
CA THR A 139 12.98 -24.61 -7.47
C THR A 139 12.36 -23.84 -6.30
N GLN A 140 12.21 -22.56 -6.47
CA GLN A 140 11.53 -21.65 -5.55
C GLN A 140 10.08 -21.47 -5.94
N ALA A 141 9.19 -21.40 -4.96
CA ALA A 141 7.79 -21.03 -5.16
C ALA A 141 7.56 -19.59 -4.68
N GLN A 142 6.67 -18.87 -5.37
CA GLN A 142 6.26 -17.53 -4.97
C GLN A 142 5.39 -17.60 -3.69
N PRO A 143 5.85 -17.08 -2.55
CA PRO A 143 5.03 -17.04 -1.35
C PRO A 143 3.96 -15.96 -1.48
N SER A 144 2.81 -16.17 -0.82
CA SER A 144 1.85 -15.08 -0.63
C SER A 144 2.39 -14.05 0.36
N ILE A 145 2.60 -12.82 -0.09
CA ILE A 145 3.06 -11.72 0.77
C ILE A 145 1.93 -11.04 1.53
N CYS A 146 0.68 -11.30 1.16
CA CYS A 146 -0.51 -10.78 1.85
C CYS A 146 -1.10 -11.78 2.84
N GLY A 147 -0.53 -12.96 2.97
CA GLY A 147 -1.09 -14.10 3.69
C GLY A 147 -2.10 -14.90 2.85
N GLY A 148 -2.52 -16.05 3.33
CA GLY A 148 -3.42 -16.94 2.60
C GLY A 148 -2.70 -17.86 1.60
N ASN A 149 -3.38 -18.26 0.53
CA ASN A 149 -2.87 -19.20 -0.45
C ASN A 149 -1.75 -18.59 -1.32
N PRO A 150 -0.82 -19.42 -1.84
CA PRO A 150 0.15 -18.97 -2.83
C PRO A 150 -0.55 -18.39 -4.07
N PRO A 151 0.04 -17.35 -4.71
CA PRO A 151 -0.56 -16.69 -5.86
C PRO A 151 -0.64 -17.65 -7.06
N GLN A 152 -1.76 -17.60 -7.79
CA GLN A 152 -1.96 -18.36 -8.99
C GLN A 152 -1.69 -17.51 -10.23
N VAL A 153 -1.14 -18.14 -11.27
CA VAL A 153 -0.87 -17.45 -12.55
C VAL A 153 -2.16 -16.90 -13.14
N ALA A 154 -2.10 -15.68 -13.66
CA ALA A 154 -3.21 -14.88 -14.21
C ALA A 154 -4.17 -14.28 -13.16
N GLU A 155 -3.98 -14.53 -11.88
CA GLU A 155 -4.71 -13.81 -10.83
C GLU A 155 -4.17 -12.39 -10.62
N LEU A 156 -5.02 -11.51 -10.13
CA LEU A 156 -4.58 -10.18 -9.67
C LEU A 156 -3.63 -10.37 -8.47
N SER A 157 -2.48 -9.71 -8.52
CA SER A 157 -1.55 -9.76 -7.39
C SER A 157 -2.18 -9.14 -6.15
N CYS A 158 -2.07 -9.81 -5.02
CA CYS A 158 -2.71 -9.41 -3.76
C CYS A 158 -2.28 -8.00 -3.26
N PHE A 159 -1.12 -7.53 -3.69
CA PHE A 159 -0.61 -6.20 -3.37
C PHE A 159 -1.01 -5.12 -4.40
N SER A 160 -1.67 -5.51 -5.49
CA SER A 160 -2.13 -4.53 -6.49
C SER A 160 -3.20 -3.64 -5.89
N SER A 161 -2.97 -2.32 -5.97
CA SER A 161 -3.95 -1.35 -5.48
C SER A 161 -5.25 -1.41 -6.25
N HIS A 162 -6.36 -1.20 -5.54
CA HIS A 162 -7.71 -1.22 -6.07
C HIS A 162 -8.29 0.20 -6.13
N GLY A 163 -9.09 0.44 -7.15
CA GLY A 163 -9.95 1.63 -7.25
C GLY A 163 -11.27 1.47 -6.50
N PRO A 164 -12.18 2.40 -6.75
CA PRO A 164 -12.03 3.59 -7.57
C PRO A 164 -11.09 4.64 -6.92
N THR A 165 -10.76 5.71 -7.64
CA THR A 165 -10.17 6.89 -6.99
C THR A 165 -11.17 7.54 -6.04
N ARG A 166 -10.71 8.42 -5.15
CA ARG A 166 -11.60 9.11 -4.19
C ARG A 166 -12.71 9.91 -4.87
N ASP A 167 -12.47 10.42 -6.08
CA ASP A 167 -13.44 11.14 -6.92
C ASP A 167 -14.25 10.21 -7.85
N GLY A 168 -14.21 8.89 -7.63
CA GLY A 168 -15.07 7.91 -8.28
C GLY A 168 -14.60 7.43 -9.66
N ARG A 169 -13.41 7.83 -10.14
CA ARG A 169 -12.88 7.35 -11.43
C ARG A 169 -12.35 5.92 -11.31
N THR A 170 -12.59 5.11 -12.33
CA THR A 170 -12.01 3.76 -12.42
C THR A 170 -10.48 3.86 -12.55
N LYS A 171 -9.76 3.19 -11.66
CA LYS A 171 -8.32 2.96 -11.65
C LYS A 171 -8.05 1.63 -10.93
N PRO A 172 -7.00 0.88 -11.27
CA PRO A 172 -6.08 1.06 -12.40
C PRO A 172 -6.81 1.03 -13.75
N ASP A 173 -6.18 1.60 -14.80
CA ASP A 173 -6.74 1.55 -16.17
C ASP A 173 -6.68 0.12 -16.72
N PHE A 174 -5.61 -0.62 -16.42
CA PHE A 174 -5.41 -2.03 -16.75
C PHE A 174 -4.32 -2.64 -15.85
N THR A 175 -4.04 -3.94 -16.05
CA THR A 175 -2.99 -4.67 -15.32
C THR A 175 -1.91 -5.17 -16.27
N ALA A 176 -0.70 -5.37 -15.74
CA ALA A 176 0.43 -5.95 -16.43
C ALA A 176 1.17 -6.95 -15.53
N PRO A 177 2.07 -7.79 -16.07
CA PRO A 177 2.90 -8.68 -15.26
C PRO A 177 3.65 -7.92 -14.17
N GLY A 178 3.39 -8.24 -12.90
CA GLY A 178 4.00 -7.54 -11.76
C GLY A 178 4.46 -8.46 -10.65
N GLU A 179 4.18 -9.76 -10.73
CA GLU A 179 4.59 -10.73 -9.72
C GLU A 179 5.50 -11.80 -10.31
N ALA A 180 6.58 -12.11 -9.59
CA ALA A 180 7.66 -13.00 -10.00
C ALA A 180 8.30 -12.60 -11.35
N ILE A 181 8.52 -11.31 -11.54
CA ILE A 181 9.15 -10.75 -12.74
C ILE A 181 10.67 -10.97 -12.69
N VAL A 182 11.20 -11.51 -13.77
CA VAL A 182 12.63 -11.73 -13.94
C VAL A 182 13.23 -10.62 -14.79
N SER A 183 14.30 -10.03 -14.28
CA SER A 183 15.01 -8.91 -14.91
C SER A 183 16.50 -9.00 -14.65
N ALA A 184 17.29 -8.18 -15.36
CA ALA A 184 18.72 -8.13 -15.21
C ALA A 184 19.12 -7.77 -13.77
N LEU A 185 20.12 -8.48 -13.25
CA LEU A 185 20.77 -8.17 -11.98
C LEU A 185 22.03 -7.35 -12.25
N SER A 186 22.11 -6.17 -11.62
CA SER A 186 23.31 -5.34 -11.70
C SER A 186 24.50 -6.05 -11.06
N SER A 187 25.64 -6.07 -11.75
CA SER A 187 26.91 -6.62 -11.20
C SER A 187 27.40 -5.86 -9.95
N GLY A 188 26.98 -4.62 -9.78
CA GLY A 188 27.27 -3.81 -8.57
C GLY A 188 26.35 -4.10 -7.38
N TYR A 189 25.29 -4.89 -7.54
CA TYR A 189 24.39 -5.25 -6.44
C TYR A 189 24.76 -6.58 -5.82
N THR A 190 25.53 -6.53 -4.75
CA THR A 190 26.11 -7.71 -4.08
C THR A 190 25.21 -8.35 -3.02
N ASN A 191 24.10 -7.69 -2.64
CA ASN A 191 23.22 -8.13 -1.55
C ASN A 191 21.92 -8.79 -2.03
N ALA A 192 21.86 -9.26 -3.28
CA ALA A 192 20.69 -9.97 -3.78
C ALA A 192 20.50 -11.29 -3.02
N PRO A 193 19.30 -11.56 -2.45
CA PRO A 193 19.04 -12.86 -1.81
C PRO A 193 19.24 -14.00 -2.81
N ALA A 194 20.02 -15.03 -2.45
CA ALA A 194 20.33 -16.14 -3.35
C ALA A 194 19.08 -16.81 -3.95
N ALA A 195 18.02 -16.95 -3.15
CA ALA A 195 16.73 -17.49 -3.60
C ALA A 195 16.02 -16.62 -4.67
N HIS A 196 16.41 -15.36 -4.82
CA HIS A 196 15.86 -14.46 -5.85
C HIS A 196 16.77 -14.36 -7.09
N VAL A 197 18.04 -14.77 -7.00
CA VAL A 197 18.93 -14.79 -8.15
C VAL A 197 18.68 -16.06 -8.95
N LEU A 198 18.51 -15.94 -10.26
CA LEU A 198 18.29 -17.09 -11.12
C LEU A 198 19.59 -17.81 -11.47
N GLN A 199 19.46 -19.05 -11.87
CA GLN A 199 20.57 -19.87 -12.36
C GLN A 199 21.36 -19.10 -13.44
N GLY A 200 22.68 -19.06 -13.31
CA GLY A 200 23.57 -18.27 -14.16
C GLY A 200 23.93 -16.88 -13.64
N GLY A 201 23.29 -16.40 -12.55
CA GLY A 201 23.74 -15.24 -11.77
C GLY A 201 23.47 -13.84 -12.36
N GLY A 202 23.04 -13.75 -13.62
CA GLY A 202 22.84 -12.46 -14.31
C GLY A 202 21.41 -11.91 -14.24
N LEU A 203 20.49 -12.63 -13.63
CA LEU A 203 19.07 -12.29 -13.54
C LEU A 203 18.58 -12.43 -12.11
N GLN A 204 17.60 -11.61 -11.73
CA GLN A 204 16.93 -11.73 -10.44
C GLN A 204 15.40 -11.63 -10.58
N LYS A 205 14.72 -12.26 -9.65
CA LYS A 205 13.26 -12.17 -9.49
C LYS A 205 12.91 -10.98 -8.60
N GLN A 206 11.96 -10.18 -9.04
CA GLN A 206 11.35 -9.10 -8.25
C GLN A 206 9.82 -9.12 -8.40
N GLN A 207 9.13 -8.29 -7.62
CA GLN A 207 7.68 -8.13 -7.70
C GLN A 207 7.24 -6.75 -7.25
N GLY A 208 6.10 -6.31 -7.77
CA GLY A 208 5.47 -5.03 -7.45
C GLY A 208 4.76 -4.44 -8.66
N THR A 209 3.87 -3.49 -8.44
CA THR A 209 3.34 -2.64 -9.52
C THR A 209 4.45 -1.83 -10.19
N SER A 210 5.60 -1.64 -9.51
CA SER A 210 6.82 -1.07 -10.07
C SER A 210 7.41 -1.94 -11.20
N GLN A 211 7.17 -3.25 -11.21
CA GLN A 211 7.56 -4.17 -12.28
C GLN A 211 6.48 -4.24 -13.37
N ALA A 212 5.22 -4.02 -13.03
CA ALA A 212 4.12 -3.98 -14.00
C ALA A 212 4.18 -2.71 -14.88
N SER A 213 4.44 -1.56 -14.28
CA SER A 213 4.46 -0.27 -14.97
C SER A 213 5.41 -0.21 -16.18
N PRO A 214 6.68 -0.69 -16.12
CA PRO A 214 7.58 -0.63 -17.27
C PRO A 214 7.15 -1.51 -18.46
N HIS A 215 6.40 -2.58 -18.25
CA HIS A 215 5.83 -3.35 -19.34
C HIS A 215 4.89 -2.48 -20.20
N VAL A 216 3.99 -1.77 -19.53
CA VAL A 216 3.06 -0.85 -20.22
C VAL A 216 3.81 0.34 -20.81
N THR A 217 4.81 0.88 -20.12
CA THR A 217 5.66 1.96 -20.65
C THR A 217 6.33 1.54 -21.96
N GLY A 218 6.86 0.33 -22.03
CA GLY A 218 7.45 -0.22 -23.26
C GLY A 218 6.42 -0.35 -24.39
N ILE A 219 5.23 -0.86 -24.10
CA ILE A 219 4.14 -0.96 -25.08
C ILE A 219 3.75 0.44 -25.59
N VAL A 220 3.55 1.40 -24.69
CA VAL A 220 3.23 2.79 -25.08
C VAL A 220 4.33 3.43 -25.90
N ALA A 221 5.60 3.16 -25.60
CA ALA A 221 6.71 3.65 -26.40
C ALA A 221 6.66 3.12 -27.84
N LEU A 222 6.38 1.82 -28.04
CA LEU A 222 6.19 1.22 -29.36
C LEU A 222 4.96 1.79 -30.10
N MET A 223 3.86 2.04 -29.39
CA MET A 223 2.67 2.69 -29.94
C MET A 223 3.01 4.10 -30.46
N LEU A 224 3.73 4.89 -29.64
CA LEU A 224 4.16 6.25 -30.01
C LEU A 224 5.19 6.25 -31.14
N GLN A 225 6.05 5.23 -31.24
CA GLN A 225 6.95 5.04 -32.38
C GLN A 225 6.14 4.88 -33.67
N ARG A 226 5.02 4.16 -33.62
CA ARG A 226 4.14 3.94 -34.76
C ARG A 226 3.29 5.19 -35.08
N ASN A 227 2.79 5.87 -34.05
CA ASN A 227 1.98 7.09 -34.15
C ASN A 227 2.27 8.04 -32.99
N LYS A 228 3.12 9.05 -33.23
CA LYS A 228 3.54 10.05 -32.22
C LYS A 228 2.43 11.00 -31.76
N PHE A 229 1.26 10.99 -32.38
CA PHE A 229 0.13 11.84 -32.06
C PHE A 229 -0.90 11.18 -31.15
N LEU A 230 -0.64 9.97 -30.63
CA LEU A 230 -1.53 9.31 -29.67
C LEU A 230 -1.63 10.14 -28.39
N THR A 231 -2.88 10.37 -27.97
CA THR A 231 -3.20 11.00 -26.68
C THR A 231 -3.33 9.93 -25.59
N TYR A 232 -3.42 10.37 -24.33
CA TYR A 232 -3.73 9.48 -23.21
C TYR A 232 -4.99 8.64 -23.48
N GLU A 233 -6.06 9.29 -23.94
CA GLU A 233 -7.34 8.65 -24.23
C GLU A 233 -7.21 7.59 -25.32
N ASN A 234 -6.41 7.86 -26.37
CA ASN A 234 -6.14 6.89 -27.41
C ASN A 234 -5.36 5.68 -26.86
N VAL A 235 -4.34 5.93 -26.03
CA VAL A 235 -3.56 4.83 -25.42
C VAL A 235 -4.44 3.95 -24.55
N VAL A 236 -5.22 4.54 -23.65
CA VAL A 236 -6.12 3.78 -22.77
C VAL A 236 -7.13 2.98 -23.59
N SER A 237 -7.76 3.60 -24.60
CA SER A 237 -8.76 2.92 -25.45
C SER A 237 -8.18 1.79 -26.30
N LEU A 238 -6.89 1.83 -26.65
CA LEU A 238 -6.26 0.78 -27.46
C LEU A 238 -5.75 -0.40 -26.62
N LEU A 239 -5.55 -0.18 -25.32
CA LEU A 239 -5.03 -1.20 -24.40
C LEU A 239 -6.12 -1.83 -23.52
N SER A 240 -7.30 -1.24 -23.42
CA SER A 240 -8.49 -1.78 -22.75
C SER A 240 -9.34 -2.59 -23.72
#